data_6515d38ddcbd33904b666b05b50b2b25
#
_entry.id   6515d38ddcbd33904b666b05b50b2b25
#
_cell.length_a   1.000
_cell.length_b   1.000
_cell.length_c   1.000
_cell.angle_alpha   90.00
_cell.angle_beta   90.00
_cell.angle_gamma   90.00
#
_symmetry.space_group_name_H-M   'P 1'
#
loop_
_entity.id
_entity.type
_entity.pdbx_description
1 polymer ?
#
loop_
_entity_poly.entity_id
_entity_poly.type
_entity_poly.pdbx_seq_one_letter_code
_entity_poly.pdbx_strand_id
1 'polypeptide(L)'
;MGQDRHLAEQVREDAAAARLRSLFNAAALLIALVFAAGAHATCVNVAGAPLRYAALDVATDAHKDEIRLTFLGHASFEIETPEGARAVTDYNGYLVPSQVPQIVTMNNSHRGHFTPDIDPRIPHMLRGWSEGGVTHHDVTVKDLHVRSVPTNLSDFGGKLTMGNSIFVFEALGICIAHISHVHHRLSDDQLRELGIVDVALVAIDGAVTMSHEELFEALSKLKPRLIVPMHMISYAAVQRFLALAEPHYPIRRVEGDTVYVSNATLPQKAEVLLFPMRP
;
A
#
# COMPACT_ATOMS: atom_id res chain seq x y z
N MET A 1 29.60 -39.66 -60.31
CA MET A 1 28.63 -40.23 -59.36
C MET A 1 28.99 -40.06 -57.89
N GLY A 2 30.22 -39.73 -57.50
CA GLY A 2 30.61 -39.56 -56.08
C GLY A 2 30.38 -38.11 -55.55
N GLN A 3 30.59 -37.12 -56.40
CA GLN A 3 30.50 -35.70 -56.00
C GLN A 3 29.08 -35.23 -55.73
N ASP A 4 28.10 -35.74 -56.46
CA ASP A 4 26.69 -35.34 -56.30
C ASP A 4 26.09 -35.87 -54.97
N ARG A 5 26.58 -37.00 -54.46
CA ARG A 5 26.14 -37.52 -53.16
C ARG A 5 26.66 -36.69 -51.99
N HIS A 6 27.90 -36.23 -52.04
CA HIS A 6 28.50 -35.39 -51.01
C HIS A 6 27.79 -34.02 -50.92
N LEU A 7 27.45 -33.44 -52.06
CA LEU A 7 26.77 -32.17 -52.14
C LEU A 7 25.34 -32.28 -51.56
N ALA A 8 24.62 -33.35 -51.84
CA ALA A 8 23.26 -33.59 -51.34
C ALA A 8 23.25 -33.84 -49.81
N GLU A 9 24.28 -34.49 -49.29
CA GLU A 9 24.43 -34.74 -47.85
C GLU A 9 24.76 -33.45 -47.10
N GLN A 10 25.65 -32.64 -47.62
CA GLN A 10 26.01 -31.33 -47.05
C GLN A 10 24.82 -30.34 -47.01
N VAL A 11 24.00 -30.29 -48.07
CA VAL A 11 22.77 -29.46 -48.10
C VAL A 11 21.75 -29.95 -47.09
N ARG A 12 21.66 -31.26 -46.81
CA ARG A 12 20.77 -31.81 -45.75
C ARG A 12 21.25 -31.47 -44.35
N GLU A 13 22.55 -31.53 -44.10
CA GLU A 13 23.14 -31.14 -42.80
C GLU A 13 22.97 -29.65 -42.53
N ASP A 14 23.21 -28.80 -43.50
CA ASP A 14 23.02 -27.36 -43.36
C ASP A 14 21.55 -26.98 -43.15
N ALA A 15 20.62 -27.66 -43.82
CA ALA A 15 19.19 -27.47 -43.59
C ALA A 15 18.74 -27.95 -42.20
N ALA A 16 19.31 -29.04 -41.71
CA ALA A 16 19.04 -29.53 -40.35
C ALA A 16 19.58 -28.58 -39.27
N ALA A 17 20.80 -28.06 -39.47
CA ALA A 17 21.43 -27.09 -38.58
C ALA A 17 20.65 -25.75 -38.55
N ALA A 18 20.15 -25.29 -39.70
CA ALA A 18 19.31 -24.09 -39.79
C ALA A 18 17.97 -24.25 -39.04
N ARG A 19 17.33 -25.41 -39.17
CA ARG A 19 16.11 -25.75 -38.42
C ARG A 19 16.34 -25.82 -36.91
N LEU A 20 17.46 -26.39 -36.48
CA LEU A 20 17.83 -26.48 -35.07
C LEU A 20 18.06 -25.08 -34.47
N ARG A 21 18.77 -24.21 -35.19
CA ARG A 21 18.99 -22.82 -34.78
C ARG A 21 17.66 -22.01 -34.68
N SER A 22 16.73 -22.21 -35.61
CA SER A 22 15.43 -21.61 -35.60
C SER A 22 14.61 -22.05 -34.39
N LEU A 23 14.63 -23.35 -34.04
CA LEU A 23 13.94 -23.87 -32.87
C LEU A 23 14.55 -23.38 -31.56
N PHE A 24 15.89 -23.26 -31.46
CA PHE A 24 16.57 -22.67 -30.31
C PHE A 24 16.24 -21.20 -30.13
N ASN A 25 16.19 -20.41 -31.21
CA ASN A 25 15.82 -19.01 -31.15
C ASN A 25 14.36 -18.80 -30.78
N ALA A 26 13.45 -19.64 -31.26
CA ALA A 26 12.04 -19.62 -30.89
C ALA A 26 11.83 -20.02 -29.42
N ALA A 27 12.56 -21.03 -28.91
CA ALA A 27 12.51 -21.42 -27.51
C ALA A 27 13.09 -20.36 -26.58
N ALA A 28 14.19 -19.71 -26.97
CA ALA A 28 14.77 -18.60 -26.22
C ALA A 28 13.84 -17.37 -26.15
N LEU A 29 13.12 -17.08 -27.24
CA LEU A 29 12.12 -15.99 -27.28
C LEU A 29 10.90 -16.30 -26.40
N LEU A 30 10.44 -17.57 -26.38
CA LEU A 30 9.36 -18.01 -25.49
C LEU A 30 9.76 -17.98 -24.01
N ILE A 31 10.98 -18.35 -23.68
CA ILE A 31 11.50 -18.29 -22.32
C ILE A 31 11.64 -16.82 -21.86
N ALA A 32 12.04 -15.89 -22.73
CA ALA A 32 12.10 -14.47 -22.41
C ALA A 32 10.71 -13.84 -22.17
N LEU A 33 9.66 -14.36 -22.82
CA LEU A 33 8.28 -13.91 -22.62
C LEU A 33 7.64 -14.43 -21.31
N VAL A 34 8.10 -15.57 -20.78
CA VAL A 34 7.59 -16.15 -19.53
C VAL A 34 8.19 -15.44 -18.29
N PHE A 35 9.34 -14.75 -18.42
CA PHE A 35 9.97 -13.99 -17.34
C PHE A 35 9.62 -12.51 -17.31
N ALA A 36 8.66 -12.05 -18.12
CA ALA A 36 7.98 -10.79 -17.89
C ALA A 36 6.90 -10.94 -16.78
N ALA A 37 7.24 -11.60 -15.68
CA ALA A 37 6.53 -11.46 -14.42
C ALA A 37 6.69 -9.98 -14.01
N GLY A 38 5.58 -9.25 -13.98
CA GLY A 38 5.57 -7.85 -13.59
C GLY A 38 6.39 -7.68 -12.32
N ALA A 39 7.36 -6.80 -12.35
CA ALA A 39 8.08 -6.37 -11.17
C ALA A 39 7.04 -5.67 -10.28
N HIS A 40 6.38 -6.41 -9.40
CA HIS A 40 5.60 -5.82 -8.33
C HIS A 40 6.60 -5.08 -7.43
N ALA A 41 6.47 -3.75 -7.38
CA ALA A 41 7.24 -2.96 -6.43
C ALA A 41 6.78 -3.37 -5.04
N THR A 42 7.64 -4.08 -4.30
CA THR A 42 7.37 -4.45 -2.92
C THR A 42 7.90 -3.36 -2.01
N CYS A 43 7.10 -2.94 -1.05
CA CYS A 43 7.51 -2.01 0.00
C CYS A 43 8.53 -2.60 0.98
N VAL A 44 8.90 -3.86 0.81
CA VAL A 44 9.92 -4.54 1.62
C VAL A 44 11.30 -4.16 1.10
N ASN A 45 12.19 -3.65 1.96
CA ASN A 45 13.59 -3.38 1.65
C ASN A 45 14.33 -4.70 1.32
N VAL A 46 14.36 -5.09 0.06
CA VAL A 46 15.33 -6.06 -0.44
C VAL A 46 16.62 -5.29 -0.68
N ALA A 47 17.73 -5.72 -0.08
CA ALA A 47 19.02 -5.08 -0.20
C ALA A 47 19.42 -4.94 -1.69
N GLY A 48 19.20 -3.76 -2.25
CA GLY A 48 19.44 -3.39 -3.64
C GLY A 48 18.52 -2.22 -3.98
N ALA A 49 19.09 -1.03 -4.22
CA ALA A 49 18.31 0.16 -4.53
C ALA A 49 17.34 -0.11 -5.70
N PRO A 50 16.02 0.15 -5.56
CA PRO A 50 15.10 0.01 -6.68
C PRO A 50 15.44 1.03 -7.75
N LEU A 51 15.67 0.56 -8.97
CA LEU A 51 15.74 1.42 -10.15
C LEU A 51 14.35 2.01 -10.37
N ARG A 52 14.18 3.29 -10.04
CA ARG A 52 12.95 4.04 -10.36
C ARG A 52 12.97 4.34 -11.86
N TYR A 53 12.17 3.65 -12.62
CA TYR A 53 11.93 3.98 -14.02
C TYR A 53 11.07 5.24 -14.08
N ALA A 54 11.55 6.28 -14.75
CA ALA A 54 10.73 7.42 -15.13
C ALA A 54 9.74 6.94 -16.21
N ALA A 55 8.45 6.97 -15.92
CA ALA A 55 7.44 6.72 -16.91
C ALA A 55 7.40 7.89 -17.89
N LEU A 56 7.38 7.58 -19.19
CA LEU A 56 7.17 8.57 -20.25
C LEU A 56 5.68 8.93 -20.28
N ASP A 57 5.38 10.19 -20.00
CA ASP A 57 4.04 10.77 -20.05
C ASP A 57 3.44 10.70 -21.45
N VAL A 58 2.32 10.00 -21.58
CA VAL A 58 1.38 10.22 -22.68
C VAL A 58 0.01 10.51 -22.04
N ALA A 59 -0.27 11.79 -21.83
CA ALA A 59 -1.49 12.27 -21.21
C ALA A 59 -2.72 12.01 -22.08
N THR A 60 -3.72 11.29 -21.55
CA THR A 60 -5.10 11.31 -22.08
C THR A 60 -6.21 11.18 -21.04
N ASP A 61 -5.91 10.86 -19.77
CA ASP A 61 -6.87 10.97 -18.68
C ASP A 61 -6.16 11.61 -17.48
N ALA A 62 -6.75 12.65 -16.90
CA ALA A 62 -6.11 13.51 -15.90
C ALA A 62 -5.59 12.77 -14.65
N HIS A 63 -6.04 11.51 -14.40
CA HIS A 63 -5.70 10.72 -13.22
C HIS A 63 -5.35 9.26 -13.52
N LYS A 64 -5.01 8.97 -14.78
CA LYS A 64 -4.76 7.60 -15.27
C LYS A 64 -3.67 6.84 -14.52
N ASP A 65 -2.65 7.55 -14.03
CA ASP A 65 -1.50 6.96 -13.34
C ASP A 65 -1.41 7.46 -11.87
N GLU A 66 -2.57 7.70 -11.23
CA GLU A 66 -2.66 8.20 -9.86
C GLU A 66 -3.57 7.31 -9.00
N ILE A 67 -3.20 7.15 -7.75
CA ILE A 67 -4.05 6.53 -6.73
C ILE A 67 -5.00 7.60 -6.21
N ARG A 68 -6.30 7.33 -6.25
CA ARG A 68 -7.30 8.19 -5.61
C ARG A 68 -7.42 7.81 -4.14
N LEU A 69 -7.14 8.77 -3.27
CA LEU A 69 -7.26 8.63 -1.83
C LEU A 69 -8.40 9.54 -1.34
N THR A 70 -9.48 8.95 -0.84
CA THR A 70 -10.66 9.69 -0.34
C THR A 70 -10.82 9.46 1.15
N PHE A 71 -10.85 10.54 1.93
CA PHE A 71 -11.12 10.47 3.37
C PHE A 71 -12.62 10.36 3.62
N LEU A 72 -13.07 9.23 4.10
CA LEU A 72 -14.47 8.97 4.40
C LEU A 72 -14.90 9.55 5.76
N GLY A 73 -13.94 9.66 6.69
CA GLY A 73 -14.16 10.15 8.06
C GLY A 73 -13.48 9.26 9.09
N HIS A 74 -13.36 9.76 10.32
CA HIS A 74 -12.73 9.08 11.46
C HIS A 74 -11.32 8.54 11.12
N ALA A 75 -11.19 7.23 10.83
CA ALA A 75 -9.96 6.58 10.40
C ALA A 75 -10.12 5.85 9.06
N SER A 76 -11.24 6.06 8.37
CA SER A 76 -11.57 5.34 7.14
C SER A 76 -11.18 6.14 5.90
N PHE A 77 -10.50 5.47 4.98
CA PHE A 77 -10.16 5.97 3.65
C PHE A 77 -10.61 4.98 2.59
N GLU A 78 -11.06 5.50 1.45
CA GLU A 78 -11.18 4.73 0.22
C GLU A 78 -9.91 4.96 -0.62
N ILE A 79 -9.27 3.87 -1.02
CA ILE A 79 -8.09 3.83 -1.88
C ILE A 79 -8.52 3.18 -3.19
N GLU A 80 -8.44 3.91 -4.30
CA GLU A 80 -8.74 3.41 -5.64
C GLU A 80 -7.53 3.55 -6.54
N THR A 81 -7.20 2.46 -7.23
CA THR A 81 -6.07 2.40 -8.16
C THR A 81 -6.53 2.63 -9.61
N PRO A 82 -5.61 2.93 -10.55
CA PRO A 82 -5.94 3.13 -11.96
C PRO A 82 -6.67 1.97 -12.63
N GLU A 83 -6.40 0.72 -12.26
CA GLU A 83 -7.12 -0.44 -12.79
C GLU A 83 -8.48 -0.66 -12.10
N GLY A 84 -8.86 0.24 -11.18
CA GLY A 84 -10.13 0.22 -10.48
C GLY A 84 -10.20 -0.83 -9.37
N ALA A 85 -9.07 -1.21 -8.77
CA ALA A 85 -9.09 -1.88 -7.48
C ALA A 85 -9.46 -0.88 -6.39
N ARG A 86 -10.35 -1.28 -5.47
CA ARG A 86 -10.81 -0.44 -4.36
C ARG A 86 -10.63 -1.14 -3.04
N ALA A 87 -10.02 -0.43 -2.10
CA ALA A 87 -9.92 -0.84 -0.72
C ALA A 87 -10.50 0.23 0.20
N VAL A 88 -11.11 -0.18 1.31
CA VAL A 88 -11.55 0.71 2.38
C VAL A 88 -10.87 0.33 3.68
N THR A 89 -10.23 1.31 4.32
CA THR A 89 -9.55 1.12 5.61
C THR A 89 -10.53 1.32 6.76
N ASP A 90 -10.33 0.60 7.86
CA ASP A 90 -11.18 0.66 9.07
C ASP A 90 -12.67 0.67 8.75
N TYR A 91 -13.08 -0.35 7.96
CA TYR A 91 -14.46 -0.50 7.50
C TYR A 91 -15.40 -0.78 8.67
N ASN A 92 -16.21 0.20 9.01
CA ASN A 92 -17.12 0.17 10.17
C ASN A 92 -18.61 0.04 9.81
N GLY A 93 -18.93 0.01 8.50
CA GLY A 93 -20.28 -0.21 8.00
C GLY A 93 -21.18 1.04 7.93
N TYR A 94 -20.78 2.17 8.54
CA TYR A 94 -21.55 3.42 8.48
C TYR A 94 -20.89 4.53 7.65
N LEU A 95 -19.57 4.48 7.45
CA LEU A 95 -18.87 5.34 6.50
C LEU A 95 -18.92 4.68 5.13
N VAL A 96 -19.68 5.29 4.21
CA VAL A 96 -20.05 4.68 2.94
C VAL A 96 -19.02 5.05 1.87
N PRO A 97 -18.36 4.06 1.24
CA PRO A 97 -17.48 4.29 0.08
C PRO A 97 -18.28 4.65 -1.17
N SER A 98 -17.60 5.15 -2.19
CA SER A 98 -18.21 5.55 -3.47
C SER A 98 -18.89 4.39 -4.21
N GLN A 99 -18.32 3.18 -4.07
CA GLN A 99 -18.82 1.92 -4.63
C GLN A 99 -18.45 0.76 -3.68
N VAL A 100 -19.05 -0.42 -3.91
CA VAL A 100 -18.69 -1.63 -3.17
C VAL A 100 -17.21 -1.95 -3.41
N PRO A 101 -16.35 -1.94 -2.38
CA PRO A 101 -14.93 -2.19 -2.54
C PRO A 101 -14.65 -3.69 -2.74
N GLN A 102 -13.50 -4.02 -3.31
CA GLN A 102 -13.05 -5.41 -3.37
C GLN A 102 -12.34 -5.84 -2.07
N ILE A 103 -11.76 -4.89 -1.35
CA ILE A 103 -11.02 -5.16 -0.11
C ILE A 103 -11.53 -4.23 0.98
N VAL A 104 -11.77 -4.77 2.17
CA VAL A 104 -11.94 -3.96 3.38
C VAL A 104 -10.94 -4.43 4.43
N THR A 105 -10.30 -3.48 5.10
CA THR A 105 -9.46 -3.77 6.25
C THR A 105 -10.13 -3.26 7.53
N MET A 106 -9.90 -3.97 8.61
CA MET A 106 -10.35 -3.63 9.96
C MET A 106 -9.16 -3.83 10.89
N ASN A 107 -8.58 -2.75 11.40
CA ASN A 107 -7.32 -2.83 12.13
C ASN A 107 -7.47 -3.56 13.47
N ASN A 108 -8.56 -3.29 14.17
CA ASN A 108 -8.89 -3.93 15.45
C ASN A 108 -10.41 -4.10 15.63
N SER A 109 -10.83 -4.75 16.72
CA SER A 109 -12.24 -5.04 17.00
C SER A 109 -13.03 -3.90 17.66
N HIS A 110 -12.49 -2.68 17.68
CA HIS A 110 -13.20 -1.50 18.21
C HIS A 110 -14.21 -0.97 17.20
N ARG A 111 -15.41 -0.57 17.67
CA ARG A 111 -16.54 -0.18 16.80
C ARG A 111 -16.26 0.93 15.78
N GLY A 112 -15.31 1.82 16.04
CA GLY A 112 -14.89 2.85 15.08
C GLY A 112 -14.14 2.29 13.87
N HIS A 113 -13.61 1.06 13.96
CA HIS A 113 -12.65 0.46 13.03
C HIS A 113 -13.12 -0.87 12.44
N PHE A 114 -14.32 -1.31 12.82
CA PHE A 114 -14.82 -2.65 12.50
C PHE A 114 -16.36 -2.70 12.50
N THR A 115 -16.91 -3.60 11.69
CA THR A 115 -18.31 -4.07 11.77
C THR A 115 -18.38 -5.58 11.66
N PRO A 116 -19.29 -6.26 12.39
CA PRO A 116 -19.59 -7.67 12.14
C PRO A 116 -20.43 -7.85 10.86
N ASP A 117 -21.19 -6.83 10.45
CA ASP A 117 -22.13 -6.86 9.34
C ASP A 117 -21.42 -6.36 8.07
N ILE A 118 -20.84 -7.31 7.34
CA ILE A 118 -20.13 -7.04 6.09
C ILE A 118 -21.08 -7.21 4.91
N ASP A 119 -21.06 -6.28 3.98
CA ASP A 119 -21.76 -6.44 2.69
C ASP A 119 -21.24 -7.72 2.01
N PRO A 120 -22.11 -8.72 1.72
CA PRO A 120 -21.70 -10.00 1.16
C PRO A 120 -21.10 -9.89 -0.25
N ARG A 121 -21.19 -8.73 -0.89
CA ARG A 121 -20.57 -8.46 -2.18
C ARG A 121 -19.07 -8.13 -2.06
N ILE A 122 -18.55 -7.90 -0.85
CA ILE A 122 -17.13 -7.60 -0.60
C ILE A 122 -16.36 -8.93 -0.51
N PRO A 123 -15.49 -9.24 -1.49
CA PRO A 123 -14.84 -10.54 -1.55
C PRO A 123 -13.69 -10.71 -0.54
N HIS A 124 -13.01 -9.63 -0.15
CA HIS A 124 -11.85 -9.70 0.75
C HIS A 124 -12.05 -8.85 2.00
N MET A 125 -12.23 -9.53 3.12
CA MET A 125 -12.33 -8.93 4.44
C MET A 125 -11.09 -9.27 5.26
N LEU A 126 -10.26 -8.28 5.55
CA LEU A 126 -8.97 -8.45 6.21
C LEU A 126 -9.05 -7.89 7.65
N ARG A 127 -9.21 -8.78 8.63
CA ARG A 127 -9.21 -8.43 10.05
C ARG A 127 -7.79 -8.44 10.60
N GLY A 128 -7.34 -7.34 11.20
CA GLY A 128 -6.01 -7.19 11.80
C GLY A 128 -5.82 -7.96 13.11
N TRP A 129 -6.76 -8.82 13.48
CA TRP A 129 -6.74 -9.67 14.68
C TRP A 129 -7.43 -11.00 14.42
N SER A 130 -7.11 -12.00 15.25
CA SER A 130 -7.82 -13.27 15.31
C SER A 130 -7.87 -13.79 16.76
N GLU A 131 -8.81 -14.70 17.03
CA GLU A 131 -8.87 -15.39 18.33
C GLU A 131 -7.66 -16.33 18.53
N GLY A 132 -7.03 -16.75 17.44
CA GLY A 132 -5.88 -17.68 17.43
C GLY A 132 -4.51 -17.03 17.58
N GLY A 133 -4.41 -15.71 17.68
CA GLY A 133 -3.13 -14.99 17.80
C GLY A 133 -2.77 -14.15 16.57
N VAL A 134 -1.54 -14.23 16.10
CA VAL A 134 -1.00 -13.41 15.01
C VAL A 134 -1.77 -13.64 13.71
N THR A 135 -2.16 -12.56 13.05
CA THR A 135 -2.82 -12.58 11.75
C THR A 135 -1.96 -11.87 10.72
N HIS A 136 -1.60 -12.56 9.65
CA HIS A 136 -0.94 -11.97 8.49
C HIS A 136 -1.86 -12.03 7.28
N HIS A 137 -1.93 -10.93 6.56
CA HIS A 137 -2.63 -10.83 5.29
C HIS A 137 -1.64 -10.47 4.19
N ASP A 138 -1.85 -11.06 3.03
CA ASP A 138 -1.10 -10.83 1.79
C ASP A 138 -2.07 -11.12 0.63
N VAL A 139 -2.67 -10.08 0.07
CA VAL A 139 -3.76 -10.17 -0.93
C VAL A 139 -3.51 -9.22 -2.06
N THR A 140 -3.61 -9.70 -3.29
CA THR A 140 -3.53 -8.86 -4.49
C THR A 140 -4.86 -8.89 -5.25
N VAL A 141 -5.39 -7.71 -5.56
CA VAL A 141 -6.56 -7.53 -6.43
C VAL A 141 -6.19 -6.54 -7.52
N LYS A 142 -6.15 -7.00 -8.76
CA LYS A 142 -5.68 -6.21 -9.92
C LYS A 142 -4.28 -5.64 -9.64
N ASP A 143 -4.13 -4.31 -9.66
CA ASP A 143 -2.90 -3.55 -9.43
C ASP A 143 -2.72 -3.10 -7.96
N LEU A 144 -3.57 -3.57 -7.04
CA LEU A 144 -3.48 -3.27 -5.61
C LEU A 144 -3.03 -4.51 -4.82
N HIS A 145 -1.88 -4.41 -4.17
CA HIS A 145 -1.41 -5.38 -3.19
C HIS A 145 -1.63 -4.85 -1.77
N VAL A 146 -2.18 -5.68 -0.88
CA VAL A 146 -2.45 -5.32 0.52
C VAL A 146 -1.85 -6.37 1.45
N ARG A 147 -1.01 -5.93 2.37
CA ARG A 147 -0.43 -6.80 3.41
C ARG A 147 -0.60 -6.18 4.79
N SER A 148 -0.40 -6.98 5.84
CA SER A 148 -0.53 -6.53 7.23
C SER A 148 0.73 -6.74 8.04
N VAL A 149 0.98 -5.83 8.99
CA VAL A 149 2.02 -5.94 10.02
C VAL A 149 1.33 -5.99 11.38
N PRO A 150 1.39 -7.12 12.11
CA PRO A 150 0.72 -7.27 13.40
C PRO A 150 1.29 -6.33 14.48
N THR A 151 0.39 -5.76 15.28
CA THR A 151 0.73 -4.91 16.42
C THR A 151 -0.12 -5.26 17.63
N ASN A 152 0.18 -4.64 18.77
CA ASN A 152 -0.60 -4.85 19.98
C ASN A 152 -1.66 -3.75 20.15
N LEU A 153 -2.72 -4.09 20.83
CA LEU A 153 -3.75 -3.20 21.33
C LEU A 153 -3.59 -3.07 22.85
N SER A 154 -3.93 -1.91 23.38
CA SER A 154 -4.10 -1.70 24.82
C SER A 154 -5.53 -1.22 25.06
N ASP A 155 -6.23 -1.82 26.00
CA ASP A 155 -7.57 -1.44 26.42
C ASP A 155 -7.64 -1.27 27.94
N PHE A 156 -8.83 -0.97 28.47
CA PHE A 156 -9.05 -0.83 29.92
C PHE A 156 -8.83 -2.12 30.70
N GLY A 157 -8.80 -3.28 30.04
CA GLY A 157 -8.52 -4.60 30.61
C GLY A 157 -7.02 -4.97 30.59
N GLY A 158 -6.19 -4.18 29.91
CA GLY A 158 -4.75 -4.41 29.76
C GLY A 158 -4.29 -4.57 28.31
N LYS A 159 -3.07 -5.09 28.15
CA LYS A 159 -2.48 -5.29 26.81
C LYS A 159 -3.07 -6.52 26.12
N LEU A 160 -3.68 -6.31 24.97
CA LEU A 160 -4.08 -7.38 24.06
C LEU A 160 -2.99 -7.58 23.00
N THR A 161 -2.25 -8.68 23.13
CA THR A 161 -1.18 -9.02 22.19
C THR A 161 -1.75 -9.39 20.83
N MET A 162 -1.24 -8.77 19.76
CA MET A 162 -1.67 -8.99 18.38
C MET A 162 -3.16 -8.72 18.15
N GLY A 163 -3.72 -7.78 18.89
CA GLY A 163 -5.12 -7.36 18.73
C GLY A 163 -5.35 -6.30 17.66
N ASN A 164 -4.30 -5.91 16.94
CA ASN A 164 -4.31 -4.88 15.90
C ASN A 164 -3.32 -5.22 14.80
N SER A 165 -3.50 -4.65 13.62
CA SER A 165 -2.51 -4.66 12.53
C SER A 165 -2.45 -3.32 11.81
N ILE A 166 -1.26 -2.95 11.38
CA ILE A 166 -1.06 -1.91 10.37
C ILE A 166 -1.25 -2.56 9.01
N PHE A 167 -2.03 -1.95 8.13
CA PHE A 167 -2.17 -2.41 6.74
C PHE A 167 -1.35 -1.52 5.80
N VAL A 168 -0.65 -2.15 4.87
CA VAL A 168 0.13 -1.49 3.82
C VAL A 168 -0.50 -1.80 2.48
N PHE A 169 -0.81 -0.75 1.73
CA PHE A 169 -1.42 -0.77 0.41
C PHE A 169 -0.37 -0.36 -0.61
N GLU A 170 -0.11 -1.20 -1.58
CA GLU A 170 0.95 -1.03 -2.57
C GLU A 170 0.35 -0.99 -3.98
N ALA A 171 0.52 0.14 -4.66
CA ALA A 171 0.13 0.32 -6.07
C ALA A 171 1.03 1.38 -6.72
N LEU A 172 1.30 1.27 -8.02
CA LEU A 172 2.14 2.20 -8.79
C LEU A 172 3.54 2.44 -8.17
N GLY A 173 4.06 1.49 -7.39
CA GLY A 173 5.30 1.64 -6.66
C GLY A 173 5.23 2.63 -5.50
N ILE A 174 4.03 2.92 -5.00
CA ILE A 174 3.74 3.77 -3.85
C ILE A 174 3.24 2.90 -2.72
N CYS A 175 3.76 3.13 -1.51
CA CYS A 175 3.44 2.40 -0.30
C CYS A 175 2.66 3.28 0.66
N ILE A 176 1.37 2.97 0.88
CA ILE A 176 0.48 3.67 1.79
C ILE A 176 0.32 2.81 3.05
N ALA A 177 0.82 3.26 4.19
CA ALA A 177 0.65 2.58 5.47
C ALA A 177 -0.51 3.19 6.26
N HIS A 178 -1.50 2.38 6.62
CA HIS A 178 -2.60 2.76 7.49
C HIS A 178 -2.26 2.38 8.93
N ILE A 179 -1.67 3.34 9.67
CA ILE A 179 -1.19 3.20 11.04
C ILE A 179 -2.32 3.62 11.99
N SER A 180 -3.30 2.74 12.15
CA SER A 180 -4.48 2.97 12.96
C SER A 180 -4.44 2.18 14.26
N HIS A 181 -4.90 2.80 15.33
CA HIS A 181 -5.08 2.23 16.66
C HIS A 181 -3.87 1.49 17.24
N VAL A 182 -2.66 1.88 16.85
CA VAL A 182 -1.45 1.39 17.51
C VAL A 182 -1.31 2.10 18.86
N HIS A 183 -1.07 1.33 19.93
CA HIS A 183 -1.04 1.81 21.31
C HIS A 183 0.36 1.74 21.94
N HIS A 184 1.38 1.62 21.13
CA HIS A 184 2.75 1.45 21.62
C HIS A 184 3.75 1.92 20.56
N ARG A 185 4.96 2.21 21.01
CA ARG A 185 6.12 2.45 20.14
C ARG A 185 6.33 1.28 19.18
N LEU A 186 6.50 1.57 17.89
CA LEU A 186 6.82 0.53 16.92
C LEU A 186 8.21 -0.05 17.19
N SER A 187 8.30 -1.37 17.22
CA SER A 187 9.58 -2.07 17.35
C SER A 187 10.39 -1.97 16.05
N ASP A 188 11.70 -2.20 16.14
CA ASP A 188 12.56 -2.22 14.96
C ASP A 188 12.18 -3.36 13.99
N ASP A 189 11.63 -4.47 14.49
CA ASP A 189 11.09 -5.54 13.65
C ASP A 189 9.85 -5.08 12.87
N GLN A 190 8.90 -4.42 13.53
CA GLN A 190 7.72 -3.85 12.89
C GLN A 190 8.09 -2.78 11.86
N LEU A 191 9.06 -1.91 12.17
CA LEU A 191 9.56 -0.91 11.23
C LEU A 191 10.23 -1.54 10.01
N ARG A 192 10.99 -2.64 10.20
CA ARG A 192 11.57 -3.39 9.08
C ARG A 192 10.51 -4.08 8.23
N GLU A 193 9.50 -4.66 8.87
CA GLU A 193 8.38 -5.32 8.19
C GLU A 193 7.50 -4.32 7.42
N LEU A 194 7.28 -3.11 7.96
CA LEU A 194 6.63 -2.02 7.24
C LEU A 194 7.42 -1.62 5.98
N GLY A 195 8.74 -1.57 6.08
CA GLY A 195 9.63 -1.23 4.98
C GLY A 195 9.51 0.23 4.53
N ILE A 196 9.45 0.46 3.23
CA ILE A 196 9.28 1.81 2.66
C ILE A 196 7.82 2.23 2.86
N VAL A 197 7.63 3.45 3.36
CA VAL A 197 6.31 4.10 3.49
C VAL A 197 6.39 5.46 2.81
N ASP A 198 5.68 5.63 1.71
CA ASP A 198 5.58 6.92 1.00
C ASP A 198 4.49 7.80 1.59
N VAL A 199 3.36 7.19 1.96
CA VAL A 199 2.20 7.85 2.57
C VAL A 199 1.87 7.18 3.89
N ALA A 200 1.87 7.93 4.98
CA ALA A 200 1.49 7.45 6.31
C ALA A 200 0.13 8.04 6.72
N LEU A 201 -0.91 7.21 6.77
CA LEU A 201 -2.20 7.55 7.37
C LEU A 201 -2.10 7.30 8.87
N VAL A 202 -2.17 8.35 9.69
CA VAL A 202 -1.78 8.27 11.11
C VAL A 202 -2.85 8.81 12.05
N ALA A 203 -3.14 8.07 13.10
CA ALA A 203 -4.00 8.53 14.19
C ALA A 203 -3.28 9.63 15.01
N ILE A 204 -3.97 10.77 15.24
CA ILE A 204 -3.37 11.96 15.86
C ILE A 204 -4.02 12.38 17.18
N ASP A 205 -4.87 11.56 17.77
CA ASP A 205 -5.52 11.91 19.04
C ASP A 205 -4.52 12.00 20.22
N GLY A 206 -3.44 11.23 20.20
CA GLY A 206 -2.36 11.23 21.17
C GLY A 206 -2.79 10.83 22.59
N ALA A 207 -3.90 10.09 22.71
CA ALA A 207 -4.50 9.69 23.99
C ALA A 207 -4.97 8.24 24.01
N VAL A 208 -5.80 7.85 23.04
CA VAL A 208 -6.32 6.47 22.89
C VAL A 208 -5.60 5.68 21.81
N THR A 209 -4.58 6.28 21.19
CA THR A 209 -3.63 5.65 20.28
C THR A 209 -2.21 5.97 20.76
N MET A 210 -1.19 5.85 19.91
CA MET A 210 0.18 6.26 20.25
C MET A 210 0.21 7.70 20.78
N SER A 211 1.04 7.96 21.77
CA SER A 211 1.38 9.33 22.15
C SER A 211 1.98 10.09 20.95
N HIS A 212 1.87 11.41 20.96
CA HIS A 212 2.51 12.20 19.90
C HIS A 212 4.02 11.98 19.82
N GLU A 213 4.70 11.78 20.97
CA GLU A 213 6.13 11.47 21.00
C GLU A 213 6.45 10.18 20.24
N GLU A 214 5.72 9.10 20.50
CA GLU A 214 5.89 7.81 19.83
C GLU A 214 5.55 7.90 18.34
N LEU A 215 4.49 8.68 17.98
CA LEU A 215 4.12 8.93 16.60
C LEU A 215 5.25 9.65 15.84
N PHE A 216 5.78 10.75 16.39
CA PHE A 216 6.86 11.49 15.74
C PHE A 216 8.15 10.69 15.67
N GLU A 217 8.44 9.84 16.66
CA GLU A 217 9.55 8.88 16.57
C GLU A 217 9.36 7.91 15.40
N ALA A 218 8.17 7.30 15.25
CA ALA A 218 7.85 6.40 14.16
C ALA A 218 7.99 7.12 12.81
N LEU A 219 7.45 8.34 12.66
CA LEU A 219 7.57 9.16 11.46
C LEU A 219 9.03 9.50 11.12
N SER A 220 9.86 9.77 12.13
CA SER A 220 11.30 10.06 11.93
C SER A 220 12.08 8.86 11.39
N LYS A 221 11.65 7.63 11.73
CA LYS A 221 12.26 6.38 11.27
C LYS A 221 11.73 5.95 9.90
N LEU A 222 10.40 6.04 9.69
CA LEU A 222 9.74 5.68 8.44
C LEU A 222 9.99 6.68 7.31
N LYS A 223 10.15 7.98 7.66
CA LYS A 223 10.40 9.09 6.73
C LYS A 223 9.42 9.14 5.55
N PRO A 224 8.10 9.10 5.79
CA PRO A 224 7.14 9.19 4.73
C PRO A 224 7.25 10.54 4.01
N ARG A 225 6.90 10.57 2.74
CA ARG A 225 6.82 11.81 1.96
C ARG A 225 5.52 12.58 2.26
N LEU A 226 4.45 11.84 2.56
CA LEU A 226 3.14 12.41 2.88
C LEU A 226 2.63 11.84 4.21
N ILE A 227 2.31 12.72 5.15
CA ILE A 227 1.71 12.38 6.44
C ILE A 227 0.26 12.82 6.38
N VAL A 228 -0.68 11.90 6.55
CA VAL A 228 -2.11 12.17 6.48
C VAL A 228 -2.75 11.91 7.83
N PRO A 229 -3.08 12.95 8.59
CA PRO A 229 -3.76 12.84 9.88
C PRO A 229 -5.16 12.26 9.76
N MET A 230 -5.49 11.35 10.65
CA MET A 230 -6.83 10.78 10.85
C MET A 230 -7.12 10.62 12.35
N HIS A 231 -8.26 10.03 12.71
CA HIS A 231 -8.70 9.87 14.10
C HIS A 231 -8.77 11.22 14.82
N MET A 232 -9.33 12.19 14.11
CA MET A 232 -9.48 13.60 14.56
C MET A 232 -10.68 13.72 15.51
N ILE A 233 -10.57 13.13 16.71
CA ILE A 233 -11.67 13.00 17.67
C ILE A 233 -12.16 14.33 18.27
N SER A 234 -11.35 15.37 18.21
CA SER A 234 -11.71 16.71 18.65
C SER A 234 -10.84 17.80 18.01
N TYR A 235 -11.37 19.02 17.95
CA TYR A 235 -10.59 20.17 17.50
C TYR A 235 -9.32 20.39 18.33
N ALA A 236 -9.39 20.17 19.64
CA ALA A 236 -8.25 20.33 20.53
C ALA A 236 -7.15 19.29 20.24
N ALA A 237 -7.52 18.06 19.88
CA ALA A 237 -6.54 17.02 19.48
C ALA A 237 -5.82 17.43 18.18
N VAL A 238 -6.58 17.92 17.20
CA VAL A 238 -6.00 18.42 15.93
C VAL A 238 -5.05 19.58 16.19
N GLN A 239 -5.43 20.57 17.02
CA GLN A 239 -4.57 21.71 17.33
C GLN A 239 -3.29 21.30 18.05
N ARG A 240 -3.35 20.35 18.99
CA ARG A 240 -2.15 19.81 19.66
C ARG A 240 -1.19 19.14 18.68
N PHE A 241 -1.73 18.31 17.80
CA PHE A 241 -0.92 17.67 16.77
C PHE A 241 -0.27 18.71 15.85
N LEU A 242 -1.03 19.68 15.34
CA LEU A 242 -0.50 20.71 14.45
C LEU A 242 0.60 21.53 15.10
N ALA A 243 0.43 21.94 16.35
CA ALA A 243 1.45 22.70 17.09
C ALA A 243 2.78 21.94 17.22
N LEU A 244 2.71 20.60 17.28
CA LEU A 244 3.91 19.73 17.32
C LEU A 244 4.47 19.44 15.91
N ALA A 245 3.61 19.40 14.90
CA ALA A 245 4.01 19.08 13.53
C ALA A 245 4.62 20.26 12.77
N GLU A 246 4.05 21.48 12.91
CA GLU A 246 4.44 22.69 12.18
C GLU A 246 5.95 23.03 12.23
N PRO A 247 6.67 22.83 13.35
CA PRO A 247 8.12 23.05 13.37
C PRO A 247 8.93 22.11 12.47
N HIS A 248 8.35 20.97 12.08
CA HIS A 248 9.04 19.89 11.36
C HIS A 248 8.54 19.67 9.94
N TYR A 249 7.24 19.96 9.68
CA TYR A 249 6.56 19.63 8.44
C TYR A 249 5.69 20.81 7.97
N PRO A 250 5.78 21.21 6.69
CA PRO A 250 4.77 22.08 6.09
C PRO A 250 3.39 21.46 6.21
N ILE A 251 2.36 22.27 6.48
CA ILE A 251 0.97 21.81 6.58
C ILE A 251 0.22 22.27 5.34
N ARG A 252 -0.22 21.32 4.51
CA ARG A 252 -1.10 21.57 3.37
C ARG A 252 -2.52 21.12 3.71
N ARG A 253 -3.48 22.03 3.56
CA ARG A 253 -4.90 21.73 3.82
C ARG A 253 -5.60 21.35 2.53
N VAL A 254 -6.46 20.33 2.60
CA VAL A 254 -7.33 19.88 1.51
C VAL A 254 -8.67 20.58 1.62
N GLU A 255 -9.19 21.12 0.52
CA GLU A 255 -10.53 21.76 0.51
C GLU A 255 -11.67 20.74 0.45
N GLY A 256 -11.43 19.56 -0.17
CA GLY A 256 -12.38 18.46 -0.31
C GLY A 256 -12.02 17.26 0.56
N ASP A 257 -12.51 16.11 0.14
CA ASP A 257 -12.27 14.82 0.79
C ASP A 257 -11.34 13.90 -0.03
N THR A 258 -10.94 14.30 -1.21
CA THR A 258 -10.22 13.47 -2.17
C THR A 258 -8.94 14.14 -2.65
N VAL A 259 -7.88 13.35 -2.74
CA VAL A 259 -6.61 13.73 -3.38
C VAL A 259 -6.15 12.60 -4.30
N TYR A 260 -5.31 12.97 -5.26
CA TYR A 260 -4.68 12.03 -6.18
C TYR A 260 -3.18 11.97 -5.88
N VAL A 261 -2.67 10.75 -5.77
CA VAL A 261 -1.29 10.47 -5.35
C VAL A 261 -0.57 9.69 -6.43
N SER A 262 0.56 10.22 -6.88
CA SER A 262 1.48 9.57 -7.81
C SER A 262 2.93 9.88 -7.42
N ASN A 263 3.89 9.20 -8.03
CA ASN A 263 5.29 9.53 -7.83
C ASN A 263 5.63 10.97 -8.24
N ALA A 264 4.86 11.56 -9.16
CA ALA A 264 5.01 12.94 -9.61
C ALA A 264 4.41 13.96 -8.62
N THR A 265 3.29 13.61 -7.98
CA THR A 265 2.56 14.51 -7.05
C THR A 265 3.03 14.40 -5.60
N LEU A 266 3.68 13.29 -5.22
CA LEU A 266 4.27 13.13 -3.89
C LEU A 266 5.35 14.19 -3.65
N PRO A 267 5.33 14.89 -2.51
CA PRO A 267 6.28 15.96 -2.22
C PRO A 267 7.72 15.44 -2.09
N GLN A 268 8.69 16.28 -2.45
CA GLN A 268 10.12 15.95 -2.31
C GLN A 268 10.61 16.01 -0.85
N LYS A 269 9.95 16.84 -0.04
CA LYS A 269 10.16 16.93 1.42
C LYS A 269 8.87 16.52 2.10
N ALA A 270 8.99 15.81 3.21
CA ALA A 270 7.83 15.38 3.98
C ALA A 270 6.93 16.56 4.33
N GLU A 271 5.63 16.41 4.11
CA GLU A 271 4.60 17.38 4.51
C GLU A 271 3.40 16.69 5.17
N VAL A 272 2.65 17.42 5.93
CA VAL A 272 1.35 17.02 6.47
C VAL A 272 0.24 17.45 5.51
N LEU A 273 -0.58 16.50 5.09
CA LEU A 273 -1.77 16.74 4.29
C LEU A 273 -3.01 16.62 5.17
N LEU A 274 -3.60 17.73 5.54
CA LEU A 274 -4.72 17.77 6.47
C LEU A 274 -6.07 17.89 5.73
N PHE A 275 -6.86 16.82 5.81
CA PHE A 275 -8.25 16.84 5.38
C PHE A 275 -9.15 17.63 6.33
N PRO A 276 -10.33 18.11 5.88
CA PRO A 276 -11.35 18.64 6.78
C PRO A 276 -11.73 17.61 7.85
N MET A 277 -11.90 18.07 9.09
CA MET A 277 -12.27 17.19 10.19
C MET A 277 -13.64 16.56 9.93
N ARG A 278 -13.67 15.23 9.97
CA ARG A 278 -14.87 14.38 9.93
C ARG A 278 -14.75 13.38 11.07
N PRO A 279 -15.49 13.60 12.17
CA PRO A 279 -15.41 12.74 13.37
C PRO A 279 -15.96 11.33 13.16
#